data_f62a5c7d7d2270826d7936df0c090277
#
_entry.id   f62a5c7d7d2270826d7936df0c090277
#
_cell.length_a   1.000
_cell.length_b   1.000
_cell.length_c   1.000
_cell.angle_alpha   90.00
_cell.angle_beta   90.00
_cell.angle_gamma   90.00
#
_symmetry.space_group_name_H-M   'P 1'
#
loop_
_entity.id
_entity.type
_entity.pdbx_description
1 polymer ?
#
loop_
_entity_poly.entity_id
_entity_poly.type
_entity_poly.pdbx_seq_one_letter_code
_entity_poly.pdbx_strand_id
1 'polypeptide(L)'
;MVSVLWVIGTPAMAAEPIEFGSDESTLYLTELKKLYLTSSDRTALLTHSNSLLDTYALRAGYQVGQANPQDFLYELSVTAPGELRIREEVRGSSGGVAVRNRSLSVFGLDPYLQYQCPPQGPSCFVNSPIDGLPLVVILRDPKGAEELAKALSFLIRNLQKG
;
A
#
# COMPACT_ATOMS: atom_id res chain seq x y z
N MET A 1 -16.19 -6.89 -58.36
CA MET A 1 -15.01 -6.80 -57.47
C MET A 1 -15.49 -6.32 -56.11
N VAL A 2 -15.55 -7.21 -55.16
CA VAL A 2 -15.99 -6.88 -53.77
C VAL A 2 -14.74 -6.89 -52.91
N SER A 3 -14.35 -5.70 -52.42
CA SER A 3 -13.23 -5.55 -51.45
C SER A 3 -13.71 -5.81 -50.05
N VAL A 4 -13.22 -6.89 -49.46
CA VAL A 4 -13.44 -7.21 -48.04
C VAL A 4 -12.36 -6.52 -47.23
N LEU A 5 -12.76 -5.51 -46.46
CA LEU A 5 -11.89 -4.87 -45.45
C LEU A 5 -11.86 -5.76 -44.18
N TRP A 6 -10.70 -6.33 -43.89
CA TRP A 6 -10.40 -6.98 -42.62
C TRP A 6 -10.08 -5.92 -41.57
N VAL A 7 -10.96 -5.77 -40.60
CA VAL A 7 -10.67 -4.99 -39.41
C VAL A 7 -9.91 -5.88 -38.41
N ILE A 8 -8.62 -5.61 -38.27
CA ILE A 8 -7.77 -6.26 -37.27
C ILE A 8 -8.05 -5.55 -35.92
N GLY A 9 -8.89 -6.14 -35.11
CA GLY A 9 -9.08 -5.71 -33.74
C GLY A 9 -7.86 -6.07 -32.92
N THR A 10 -7.14 -5.09 -32.41
CA THR A 10 -6.10 -5.29 -31.39
C THR A 10 -6.75 -5.69 -30.08
N PRO A 11 -6.35 -6.82 -29.45
CA PRO A 11 -6.84 -7.13 -28.12
C PRO A 11 -6.28 -6.12 -27.12
N ALA A 12 -7.15 -5.41 -26.44
CA ALA A 12 -6.77 -4.64 -25.26
C ALA A 12 -6.23 -5.62 -24.22
N MET A 13 -4.96 -5.53 -23.89
CA MET A 13 -4.39 -6.26 -22.76
C MET A 13 -4.99 -5.69 -21.47
N ALA A 14 -6.02 -6.36 -20.96
CA ALA A 14 -6.46 -6.15 -19.58
C ALA A 14 -5.30 -6.62 -18.67
N ALA A 15 -4.83 -5.75 -17.76
CA ALA A 15 -3.89 -6.15 -16.73
C ALA A 15 -4.56 -7.25 -15.90
N GLU A 16 -3.99 -8.45 -15.91
CA GLU A 16 -4.47 -9.55 -15.07
C GLU A 16 -4.26 -9.17 -13.60
N PRO A 17 -5.26 -9.40 -12.73
CA PRO A 17 -5.06 -9.24 -11.29
C PRO A 17 -3.97 -10.24 -10.86
N ILE A 18 -3.00 -9.75 -10.09
CA ILE A 18 -1.93 -10.59 -9.53
C ILE A 18 -2.59 -11.52 -8.50
N GLU A 19 -3.01 -12.70 -8.91
CA GLU A 19 -3.36 -13.76 -7.98
C GLU A 19 -2.06 -14.38 -7.46
N PHE A 20 -1.74 -14.09 -6.19
CA PHE A 20 -0.65 -14.78 -5.52
C PHE A 20 -1.04 -16.24 -5.34
N GLY A 21 -0.36 -17.15 -6.03
CA GLY A 21 -0.51 -18.58 -5.82
C GLY A 21 -0.28 -18.96 -4.34
N SER A 22 -0.92 -20.02 -3.86
CA SER A 22 -0.81 -20.46 -2.46
C SER A 22 0.64 -20.70 -2.03
N ASP A 23 1.48 -21.20 -2.92
CA ASP A 23 2.90 -21.49 -2.67
C ASP A 23 3.73 -20.21 -2.55
N GLU A 24 3.47 -19.21 -3.38
CA GLU A 24 4.13 -17.90 -3.31
C GLU A 24 3.75 -17.17 -2.02
N SER A 25 2.49 -17.24 -1.62
CA SER A 25 2.02 -16.68 -0.35
C SER A 25 2.71 -17.32 0.85
N THR A 26 2.85 -18.63 0.87
CA THR A 26 3.51 -19.38 1.94
C THR A 26 5.00 -19.02 2.01
N LEU A 27 5.67 -18.93 0.88
CA LEU A 27 7.08 -18.55 0.81
C LEU A 27 7.29 -17.12 1.33
N TYR A 28 6.50 -16.18 0.89
CA TYR A 28 6.57 -14.79 1.32
C TYR A 28 6.41 -14.65 2.84
N LEU A 29 5.39 -15.28 3.42
CA LEU A 29 5.15 -15.25 4.87
C LEU A 29 6.29 -15.94 5.65
N THR A 30 6.82 -17.04 5.13
CA THR A 30 7.94 -17.75 5.74
C THR A 30 9.21 -16.85 5.79
N GLU A 31 9.49 -16.15 4.71
CA GLU A 31 10.62 -15.23 4.64
C GLU A 31 10.45 -14.05 5.61
N LEU A 32 9.25 -13.46 5.67
CA LEU A 32 8.98 -12.37 6.62
C LEU A 32 9.10 -12.82 8.08
N LYS A 33 8.57 -13.99 8.43
CA LYS A 33 8.72 -14.53 9.80
C LYS A 33 10.18 -14.76 10.18
N LYS A 34 10.98 -15.21 9.23
CA LYS A 34 12.42 -15.39 9.43
C LYS A 34 13.13 -14.04 9.61
N LEU A 35 12.80 -13.05 8.77
CA LEU A 35 13.37 -11.72 8.82
C LEU A 35 13.09 -11.01 10.15
N TYR A 36 11.88 -11.12 10.67
CA TYR A 36 11.44 -10.46 11.91
C TYR A 36 11.48 -11.35 13.14
N LEU A 37 12.07 -12.53 13.06
CA LEU A 37 12.27 -13.47 14.17
C LEU A 37 10.98 -13.75 14.94
N THR A 38 9.88 -13.98 14.23
CA THR A 38 8.57 -14.27 14.80
C THR A 38 7.94 -15.50 14.15
N SER A 39 7.10 -16.21 14.89
CA SER A 39 6.27 -17.29 14.37
C SER A 39 4.88 -16.82 13.90
N SER A 40 4.52 -15.58 14.20
CA SER A 40 3.21 -15.00 13.88
C SER A 40 3.24 -14.31 12.52
N ASP A 41 2.39 -14.77 11.59
CA ASP A 41 2.19 -14.13 10.29
C ASP A 41 1.75 -12.68 10.46
N ARG A 42 0.81 -12.43 11.38
CA ARG A 42 0.29 -11.09 11.67
C ARG A 42 1.37 -10.14 12.16
N THR A 43 2.18 -10.58 13.11
CA THR A 43 3.29 -9.79 13.64
C THR A 43 4.32 -9.48 12.56
N ALA A 44 4.67 -10.47 11.76
CA ALA A 44 5.62 -10.30 10.66
C ALA A 44 5.10 -9.29 9.62
N LEU A 45 3.85 -9.41 9.20
CA LEU A 45 3.22 -8.53 8.22
C LEU A 45 3.06 -7.09 8.73
N LEU A 46 2.64 -6.93 9.98
CA LEU A 46 2.49 -5.61 10.60
C LEU A 46 3.83 -4.91 10.77
N THR A 47 4.84 -5.64 11.24
CA THR A 47 6.20 -5.11 11.39
C THR A 47 6.79 -4.74 10.04
N HIS A 48 6.61 -5.58 9.02
CA HIS A 48 7.10 -5.32 7.67
C HIS A 48 6.42 -4.10 7.04
N SER A 49 5.11 -4.01 7.15
CA SER A 49 4.35 -2.86 6.63
C SER A 49 4.80 -1.55 7.28
N ASN A 50 4.99 -1.53 8.60
CA ASN A 50 5.50 -0.35 9.32
C ASN A 50 6.95 -0.01 8.92
N SER A 51 7.79 -1.02 8.72
CA SER A 51 9.17 -0.83 8.22
C SER A 51 9.19 -0.19 6.82
N LEU A 52 8.32 -0.64 5.92
CA LEU A 52 8.18 -0.06 4.59
C LEU A 52 7.67 1.39 4.65
N LEU A 53 6.69 1.67 5.50
CA LEU A 53 6.16 3.02 5.71
C LEU A 53 7.21 3.99 6.24
N ASP A 54 8.12 3.53 7.09
CA ASP A 54 9.25 4.35 7.58
C ASP A 54 10.32 4.51 6.50
N THR A 55 10.70 3.42 5.83
CA THR A 55 11.74 3.43 4.79
C THR A 55 11.38 4.33 3.61
N TYR A 56 10.13 4.30 3.17
CA TYR A 56 9.63 5.08 2.04
C TYR A 56 8.80 6.30 2.46
N ALA A 57 8.96 6.77 3.68
CA ALA A 57 8.24 7.94 4.17
C ALA A 57 8.47 9.16 3.27
N LEU A 58 7.38 9.83 2.88
CA LEU A 58 7.48 11.09 2.16
C LEU A 58 7.87 12.19 3.14
N ARG A 59 9.14 12.58 3.11
CA ARG A 59 9.67 13.63 3.98
C ARG A 59 9.75 14.95 3.23
N ALA A 60 9.67 16.04 3.96
CA ALA A 60 9.77 17.41 3.43
C ALA A 60 11.02 17.61 2.55
N GLY A 61 12.15 17.02 2.92
CA GLY A 61 13.40 17.09 2.17
C GLY A 61 13.35 16.52 0.75
N TYR A 62 12.38 15.65 0.45
CA TYR A 62 12.17 15.09 -0.89
C TYR A 62 11.21 15.91 -1.76
N GLN A 63 10.61 16.95 -1.20
CA GLN A 63 9.59 17.77 -1.87
C GLN A 63 10.19 19.08 -2.39
N VAL A 64 11.30 18.99 -3.09
CA VAL A 64 11.99 20.15 -3.67
C VAL A 64 11.08 20.88 -4.66
N GLY A 65 10.94 22.19 -4.48
CA GLY A 65 10.10 23.03 -5.33
C GLY A 65 8.61 23.03 -5.00
N GLN A 66 8.18 22.30 -3.96
CA GLN A 66 6.80 22.35 -3.46
C GLN A 66 6.59 23.55 -2.53
N ALA A 67 5.39 24.14 -2.58
CA ALA A 67 5.08 25.36 -1.82
C ALA A 67 5.07 25.15 -0.30
N ASN A 68 4.63 23.97 0.17
CA ASN A 68 4.53 23.63 1.59
C ASN A 68 5.02 22.19 1.81
N PRO A 69 6.34 21.96 1.84
CA PRO A 69 6.86 20.64 2.09
C PRO A 69 6.52 20.17 3.50
N GLN A 70 6.05 18.92 3.62
CA GLN A 70 5.60 18.31 4.87
C GLN A 70 6.12 16.87 4.97
N ASP A 71 6.38 16.43 6.19
CA ASP A 71 6.60 15.00 6.47
C ASP A 71 5.26 14.31 6.61
N PHE A 72 5.10 13.18 5.92
CA PHE A 72 3.97 12.27 6.06
C PHE A 72 4.47 10.97 6.69
N LEU A 73 4.09 10.74 7.92
CA LEU A 73 4.52 9.58 8.71
C LEU A 73 3.30 8.73 9.08
N TYR A 74 3.44 7.42 8.97
CA TYR A 74 2.35 6.48 9.25
C TYR A 74 2.79 5.40 10.21
N GLU A 75 1.86 4.97 11.06
CA GLU A 75 2.00 3.80 11.91
C GLU A 75 0.71 2.98 11.87
N LEU A 76 0.87 1.69 11.62
CA LEU A 76 -0.22 0.72 11.60
C LEU A 76 -0.26 -0.05 12.90
N SER A 77 -1.46 -0.28 13.41
CA SER A 77 -1.71 -1.15 14.56
C SER A 77 -3.03 -1.91 14.39
N VAL A 78 -3.14 -3.04 15.07
CA VAL A 78 -4.37 -3.82 15.12
C VAL A 78 -5.00 -3.59 16.50
N THR A 79 -6.19 -3.00 16.52
CA THR A 79 -6.84 -2.57 17.76
C THR A 79 -7.97 -3.48 18.21
N ALA A 80 -8.57 -4.21 17.27
CA ALA A 80 -9.64 -5.17 17.50
C ALA A 80 -9.61 -6.23 16.39
N PRO A 81 -10.33 -7.36 16.55
CA PRO A 81 -10.46 -8.34 15.47
C PRO A 81 -10.97 -7.70 14.20
N GLY A 82 -10.25 -7.89 13.09
CA GLY A 82 -10.61 -7.34 11.78
C GLY A 82 -10.52 -5.82 11.66
N GLU A 83 -9.87 -5.14 12.59
CA GLU A 83 -9.71 -3.68 12.57
C GLU A 83 -8.26 -3.27 12.50
N LEU A 84 -7.92 -2.60 11.40
CA LEU A 84 -6.60 -1.99 11.17
C LEU A 84 -6.70 -0.49 11.46
N ARG A 85 -5.92 -0.01 12.42
CA ARG A 85 -5.77 1.41 12.70
C ARG A 85 -4.58 1.97 11.94
N ILE A 86 -4.79 3.11 11.31
CA ILE A 86 -3.79 3.87 10.58
C ILE A 86 -3.63 5.21 11.28
N ARG A 87 -2.50 5.42 11.94
CA ARG A 87 -2.12 6.70 12.52
C ARG A 87 -1.30 7.46 11.50
N GLU A 88 -1.80 8.62 11.10
CA GLU A 88 -1.10 9.55 10.20
C GLU A 88 -0.60 10.75 11.01
N GLU A 89 0.65 11.09 10.84
CA GLU A 89 1.25 12.29 11.42
C GLU A 89 1.83 13.13 10.29
N VAL A 90 1.35 14.36 10.17
CA VAL A 90 1.83 15.34 9.18
C VAL A 90 2.56 16.44 9.92
N ARG A 91 3.84 16.62 9.60
CA ARG A 91 4.69 17.67 10.18
C ARG A 91 4.96 18.73 9.14
N GLY A 92 4.51 19.95 9.41
CA GLY A 92 4.78 21.12 8.58
C GLY A 92 6.17 21.71 8.84
N SER A 93 6.69 22.44 7.86
CA SER A 93 7.99 23.15 7.95
C SER A 93 8.01 24.23 9.03
N SER A 94 6.86 24.73 9.46
CA SER A 94 6.71 25.72 10.54
C SER A 94 6.67 25.11 11.95
N GLY A 95 6.89 23.79 12.09
CA GLY A 95 6.87 23.08 13.38
C GLY A 95 5.49 22.61 13.84
N GLY A 96 4.42 22.85 13.07
CA GLY A 96 3.08 22.34 13.34
C GLY A 96 3.01 20.84 13.09
N VAL A 97 2.35 20.09 14.00
CA VAL A 97 2.11 18.65 13.88
C VAL A 97 0.62 18.39 13.93
N ALA A 98 0.10 17.71 12.91
CA ALA A 98 -1.28 17.21 12.86
C ALA A 98 -1.28 15.69 12.91
N VAL A 99 -2.07 15.12 13.81
CA VAL A 99 -2.22 13.67 13.95
C VAL A 99 -3.66 13.29 13.65
N ARG A 100 -3.83 12.30 12.78
CA ARG A 100 -5.13 11.72 12.44
C ARG A 100 -5.09 10.21 12.58
N ASN A 101 -6.09 9.65 13.24
CA ASN A 101 -6.30 8.21 13.30
C ASN A 101 -7.48 7.84 12.42
N ARG A 102 -7.28 6.82 11.60
CA ARG A 102 -8.34 6.18 10.80
C ARG A 102 -8.41 4.71 11.15
N SER A 103 -9.61 4.16 11.14
CA SER A 103 -9.82 2.72 11.30
C SER A 103 -10.38 2.13 10.03
N LEU A 104 -9.84 1.00 9.63
CA LEU A 104 -10.29 0.21 8.49
C LEU A 104 -10.82 -1.12 9.02
N SER A 105 -12.14 -1.32 8.93
CA SER A 105 -12.75 -2.63 9.14
C SER A 105 -12.53 -3.48 7.88
N VAL A 106 -11.84 -4.59 8.02
CA VAL A 106 -11.38 -5.38 6.87
C VAL A 106 -12.39 -6.43 6.40
N PHE A 107 -13.39 -6.75 7.21
CA PHE A 107 -14.39 -7.75 6.83
C PHE A 107 -15.21 -7.29 5.64
N GLY A 108 -15.29 -8.13 4.62
CA GLY A 108 -16.04 -7.85 3.39
C GLY A 108 -15.32 -6.96 2.37
N LEU A 109 -14.08 -6.55 2.65
CA LEU A 109 -13.28 -5.77 1.69
C LEU A 109 -12.51 -6.68 0.74
N ASP A 110 -12.23 -6.15 -0.46
CA ASP A 110 -11.23 -6.73 -1.34
C ASP A 110 -9.84 -6.56 -0.71
N PRO A 111 -9.12 -7.65 -0.40
CA PRO A 111 -7.81 -7.54 0.22
C PRO A 111 -6.71 -7.07 -0.74
N TYR A 112 -6.94 -7.07 -2.04
CA TYR A 112 -5.94 -6.71 -3.06
C TYR A 112 -5.88 -5.20 -3.24
N LEU A 113 -4.97 -4.56 -2.53
CA LEU A 113 -4.78 -3.11 -2.63
C LEU A 113 -4.04 -2.73 -3.90
N GLN A 114 -4.46 -1.62 -4.48
CA GLN A 114 -3.80 -1.02 -5.63
C GLN A 114 -2.95 0.18 -5.20
N TYR A 115 -1.93 0.47 -5.98
CA TYR A 115 -1.09 1.64 -5.78
C TYR A 115 -1.00 2.48 -7.06
N GLN A 116 -0.67 3.73 -6.90
CA GLN A 116 -0.45 4.67 -8.01
C GLN A 116 0.80 5.50 -7.74
N CYS A 117 1.58 5.72 -8.80
CA CYS A 117 2.73 6.60 -8.79
C CYS A 117 2.57 7.61 -9.94
N PRO A 118 1.88 8.73 -9.74
CA PRO A 118 1.70 9.72 -10.79
C PRO A 118 3.04 10.14 -11.39
N PRO A 119 3.12 10.35 -12.72
CA PRO A 119 4.38 10.72 -13.37
C PRO A 119 4.88 12.08 -12.92
N GLN A 120 3.99 12.94 -12.43
CA GLN A 120 4.31 14.25 -11.87
C GLN A 120 4.02 14.25 -10.36
N GLY A 121 4.91 14.84 -9.61
CA GLY A 121 4.80 14.93 -8.17
C GLY A 121 5.78 14.01 -7.42
N PRO A 122 5.93 14.23 -6.10
CA PRO A 122 6.96 13.58 -5.29
C PRO A 122 6.52 12.25 -4.68
N SER A 123 5.30 11.78 -4.94
CA SER A 123 4.68 10.72 -4.16
C SER A 123 4.15 9.54 -5.00
N CYS A 124 4.09 8.40 -4.36
CA CYS A 124 3.18 7.30 -4.67
C CYS A 124 2.14 7.18 -3.54
N PHE A 125 1.04 6.51 -3.81
CA PHE A 125 0.06 6.19 -2.79
C PHE A 125 -0.58 4.83 -2.99
N VAL A 126 -0.94 4.21 -1.88
CA VAL A 126 -1.74 2.98 -1.85
C VAL A 126 -3.19 3.37 -1.63
N ASN A 127 -4.09 2.85 -2.44
CA ASN A 127 -5.50 3.22 -2.42
C ASN A 127 -6.27 2.44 -1.36
N SER A 128 -7.22 3.13 -0.74
CA SER A 128 -8.21 2.50 0.15
C SER A 128 -9.13 1.59 -0.66
N PRO A 129 -9.40 0.35 -0.18
CA PRO A 129 -10.34 -0.55 -0.84
C PRO A 129 -11.81 -0.14 -0.67
N ILE A 130 -12.10 0.87 0.16
CA ILE A 130 -13.47 1.35 0.40
C ILE A 130 -13.89 2.36 -0.66
N ASP A 131 -13.07 3.36 -0.92
CA ASP A 131 -13.42 4.53 -1.73
C ASP A 131 -12.42 4.84 -2.85
N GLY A 132 -11.33 4.09 -2.93
CA GLY A 132 -10.27 4.32 -3.90
C GLY A 132 -9.39 5.56 -3.63
N LEU A 133 -9.64 6.29 -2.54
CA LEU A 133 -8.84 7.43 -2.13
C LEU A 133 -7.52 6.96 -1.49
N PRO A 134 -6.49 7.81 -1.43
CA PRO A 134 -5.22 7.44 -0.81
C PRO A 134 -5.39 7.01 0.65
N LEU A 135 -4.98 5.78 0.95
CA LEU A 135 -4.92 5.25 2.30
C LEU A 135 -3.64 5.72 3.00
N VAL A 136 -2.52 5.61 2.31
CA VAL A 136 -1.21 6.10 2.73
C VAL A 136 -0.49 6.72 1.53
N VAL A 137 0.34 7.71 1.80
CA VAL A 137 1.17 8.42 0.82
C VAL A 137 2.63 8.23 1.17
N ILE A 138 3.44 7.81 0.21
CA ILE A 138 4.87 7.57 0.38
C ILE A 138 5.69 8.31 -0.65
N LEU A 139 7.00 8.31 -0.48
CA LEU A 139 7.95 8.79 -1.48
C LEU A 139 7.66 8.13 -2.85
N ARG A 140 7.90 8.85 -3.93
CA ARG A 140 7.74 8.33 -5.29
C ARG A 140 8.80 7.26 -5.60
N ASP A 141 8.49 6.06 -5.20
CA ASP A 141 9.26 4.85 -5.47
C ASP A 141 8.28 3.74 -5.86
N PRO A 142 8.17 3.41 -7.17
CA PRO A 142 7.22 2.40 -7.64
C PRO A 142 7.45 1.01 -7.04
N LYS A 143 8.69 0.60 -6.81
CA LYS A 143 8.99 -0.68 -6.17
C LYS A 143 8.59 -0.68 -4.70
N GLY A 144 8.87 0.40 -3.99
CA GLY A 144 8.43 0.57 -2.61
C GLY A 144 6.90 0.58 -2.47
N ALA A 145 6.21 1.22 -3.41
CA ALA A 145 4.74 1.23 -3.45
C ALA A 145 4.15 -0.15 -3.73
N GLU A 146 4.74 -0.91 -4.65
CA GLU A 146 4.36 -2.29 -4.96
C GLU A 146 4.54 -3.20 -3.75
N GLU A 147 5.69 -3.16 -3.10
CA GLU A 147 5.98 -3.95 -1.89
C GLU A 147 5.04 -3.58 -0.74
N LEU A 148 4.78 -2.29 -0.53
CA LEU A 148 3.85 -1.83 0.50
C LEU A 148 2.41 -2.30 0.20
N ALA A 149 1.93 -2.17 -1.02
CA ALA A 149 0.61 -2.65 -1.43
C ALA A 149 0.49 -4.17 -1.23
N LYS A 150 1.54 -4.92 -1.55
CA LYS A 150 1.63 -6.37 -1.32
C LYS A 150 1.55 -6.70 0.17
N ALA A 151 2.38 -6.08 0.99
CA ALA A 151 2.41 -6.33 2.44
C ALA A 151 1.06 -6.02 3.10
N LEU A 152 0.45 -4.88 2.74
CA LEU A 152 -0.87 -4.48 3.25
C LEU A 152 -1.97 -5.43 2.78
N SER A 153 -1.93 -5.92 1.54
CA SER A 153 -2.88 -6.89 1.02
C SER A 153 -2.83 -8.20 1.81
N PHE A 154 -1.64 -8.69 2.10
CA PHE A 154 -1.46 -9.88 2.95
C PHE A 154 -1.91 -9.64 4.40
N LEU A 155 -1.65 -8.45 4.95
CA LEU A 155 -2.08 -8.09 6.29
C LEU A 155 -3.61 -8.07 6.39
N ILE A 156 -4.30 -7.43 5.42
CA ILE A 156 -5.76 -7.41 5.37
C ILE A 156 -6.33 -8.83 5.27
N ARG A 157 -5.79 -9.66 4.39
CA ARG A 157 -6.21 -11.08 4.28
C ARG A 157 -6.01 -11.84 5.60
N ASN A 158 -4.91 -11.60 6.29
CA ASN A 158 -4.66 -12.23 7.60
C ASN A 158 -5.67 -11.75 8.65
N LEU A 159 -5.98 -10.46 8.67
CA LEU A 159 -6.97 -9.89 9.58
C LEU A 159 -8.40 -10.36 9.30
N GLN A 160 -8.73 -10.67 8.05
CA GLN A 160 -10.04 -11.22 7.65
C GLN A 160 -10.28 -12.64 8.18
N LYS A 161 -9.25 -13.34 8.58
CA LYS A 161 -9.38 -14.69 9.18
C LYS A 161 -9.81 -14.64 10.65
N GLY A 162 -9.78 -13.49 11.26
CA GLY A 162 -10.12 -13.28 12.67
C GLY A 162 -8.89 -13.30 13.59
#